data_386cfb43c129b8a873ad6b7bcf76ef7a
#
_entry.id   386cfb43c129b8a873ad6b7bcf76ef7a
#
_cell.length_a   1.000
_cell.length_b   1.000
_cell.length_c   1.000
_cell.angle_alpha   90.00
_cell.angle_beta   90.00
_cell.angle_gamma   90.00
#
_symmetry.space_group_name_H-M   'P 1'
#
loop_
_entity.id
_entity.type
_entity.pdbx_description
1 polymer ?
#
loop_
_entity_poly.entity_id
_entity_poly.type
_entity_poly.pdbx_seq_one_letter_code
_entity_poly.pdbx_strand_id
1 'polypeptide(L)'
;MEKRRMQYENTHDPLTGLYQYKQFKRLAGENVRKMSAGEVCGIVMLDLDSFKSINDTFGHNGGDKYLREFASVMKSMPSEYFLTARRSGDEFCMMIFGCKKKEEIIYWLDLFYKVLEDRKILLSETYSQKISASGGLAWTGDNEESIYELLSHADEALYEVKRESKGHYTEYQ
;
A
#
# COMPACT_ATOMS: atom_id res chain seq x y z
N MET A 1 5.55 25.51 16.36
CA MET A 1 4.75 24.27 16.49
C MET A 1 3.60 24.20 15.49
N GLU A 2 2.82 25.25 15.34
CA GLU A 2 1.64 25.31 14.48
C GLU A 2 1.96 25.04 12.98
N LYS A 3 3.03 25.63 12.45
CA LYS A 3 3.47 25.42 11.07
C LYS A 3 3.84 23.97 10.74
N ARG A 4 4.47 23.26 11.69
CA ARG A 4 4.80 21.82 11.53
C ARG A 4 3.55 20.95 11.58
N ARG A 5 2.59 21.29 12.42
CA ARG A 5 1.30 20.59 12.51
C ARG A 5 0.50 20.74 11.23
N MET A 6 0.37 21.97 10.71
CA MET A 6 -0.31 22.23 9.43
C MET A 6 0.36 21.51 8.28
N GLN A 7 1.69 21.46 8.26
CA GLN A 7 2.44 20.74 7.21
C GLN A 7 2.17 19.24 7.28
N TYR A 8 2.12 18.64 8.49
CA TYR A 8 1.77 17.23 8.67
C TYR A 8 0.34 16.94 8.22
N GLU A 9 -0.63 17.75 8.63
CA GLU A 9 -2.05 17.61 8.26
C GLU A 9 -2.26 17.70 6.75
N ASN A 10 -1.43 18.48 6.03
CA ASN A 10 -1.50 18.63 4.58
C ASN A 10 -0.86 17.48 3.81
N THR A 11 -0.08 16.62 4.45
CA THR A 11 0.67 15.55 3.79
C THR A 11 0.25 14.15 4.23
N HIS A 12 -0.46 14.02 5.35
CA HIS A 12 -0.84 12.74 5.94
C HIS A 12 -2.35 12.56 6.03
N ASP A 13 -2.78 11.30 5.92
CA ASP A 13 -4.17 10.92 6.13
C ASP A 13 -4.50 10.92 7.63
N PRO A 14 -5.54 11.67 8.07
CA PRO A 14 -5.83 11.81 9.50
C PRO A 14 -6.30 10.51 10.18
N LEU A 15 -6.94 9.61 9.43
CA LEU A 15 -7.43 8.35 10.00
C LEU A 15 -6.31 7.34 10.23
N THR A 16 -5.41 7.19 9.27
CA THR A 16 -4.38 6.14 9.26
C THR A 16 -2.99 6.64 9.63
N GLY A 17 -2.72 7.94 9.47
CA GLY A 17 -1.39 8.51 9.64
C GLY A 17 -0.41 8.20 8.52
N LEU A 18 -0.86 7.52 7.47
CA LEU A 18 -0.07 7.32 6.25
C LEU A 18 -0.02 8.61 5.43
N TYR A 19 0.89 8.67 4.47
CA TYR A 19 0.86 9.77 3.50
C TYR A 19 -0.45 9.80 2.72
N GLN A 20 -0.89 10.99 2.34
CA GLN A 20 -1.93 11.18 1.34
C GLN A 20 -1.37 10.83 -0.05
N TYR A 21 -2.23 10.47 -0.99
CA TYR A 21 -1.83 10.03 -2.32
C TYR A 21 -1.03 11.08 -3.09
N LYS A 22 -1.40 12.34 -2.99
CA LYS A 22 -0.66 13.45 -3.63
C LYS A 22 0.79 13.52 -3.15
N GLN A 23 1.00 13.41 -1.84
CA GLN A 23 2.34 13.41 -1.26
C GLN A 23 3.13 12.16 -1.66
N PHE A 24 2.47 11.00 -1.67
CA PHE A 24 3.07 9.75 -2.13
C PHE A 24 3.58 9.87 -3.56
N LYS A 25 2.77 10.37 -4.49
CA LYS A 25 3.18 10.53 -5.89
C LYS A 25 4.41 11.43 -6.03
N ARG A 26 4.46 12.50 -5.26
CA ARG A 26 5.61 13.40 -5.26
C ARG A 26 6.88 12.71 -4.76
N LEU A 27 6.82 12.05 -3.61
CA LEU A 27 7.96 11.36 -3.01
C LEU A 27 8.42 10.16 -3.84
N ALA A 28 7.48 9.36 -4.34
CA ALA A 28 7.78 8.22 -5.20
C ALA A 28 8.44 8.67 -6.51
N GLY A 29 7.93 9.75 -7.11
CA GLY A 29 8.53 10.35 -8.31
C GLY A 29 9.97 10.84 -8.06
N GLU A 30 10.23 11.45 -6.91
CA GLU A 30 11.59 11.83 -6.51
C GLU A 30 12.51 10.61 -6.37
N ASN A 31 12.01 9.53 -5.72
CA ASN A 31 12.78 8.30 -5.54
C ASN A 31 13.14 7.66 -6.90
N VAL A 32 12.21 7.62 -7.85
CA VAL A 32 12.48 7.11 -9.21
C VAL A 32 13.57 7.93 -9.89
N ARG A 33 13.48 9.26 -9.82
CA ARG A 33 14.48 10.16 -10.45
C ARG A 33 15.87 10.05 -9.82
N LYS A 34 15.94 9.74 -8.53
CA LYS A 34 17.22 9.61 -7.78
C LYS A 34 17.80 8.21 -7.80
N MET A 35 17.14 7.26 -8.42
CA MET A 35 17.58 5.88 -8.49
C MET A 35 18.95 5.78 -9.15
N SER A 36 19.88 5.07 -8.51
CA SER A 36 21.21 4.80 -9.08
C SER A 36 21.14 3.70 -10.13
N ALA A 37 22.16 3.65 -11.01
CA ALA A 37 22.28 2.58 -11.98
C ALA A 37 22.29 1.21 -11.29
N GLY A 38 21.51 0.25 -11.82
CA GLY A 38 21.35 -1.08 -11.26
C GLY A 38 20.38 -1.18 -10.09
N GLU A 39 19.79 -0.09 -9.63
CA GLU A 39 18.69 -0.13 -8.67
C GLU A 39 17.36 -0.40 -9.36
N VAL A 40 16.46 -1.04 -8.61
CA VAL A 40 15.09 -1.31 -9.04
C VAL A 40 14.11 -0.84 -7.97
N CYS A 41 12.90 -0.51 -8.38
CA CYS A 41 11.81 -0.18 -7.48
C CYS A 41 10.48 -0.71 -7.99
N GLY A 42 9.53 -0.92 -7.09
CA GLY A 42 8.19 -1.36 -7.41
C GLY A 42 7.12 -0.48 -6.79
N ILE A 43 6.00 -0.36 -7.48
CA ILE A 43 4.77 0.25 -6.98
C ILE A 43 3.75 -0.86 -6.79
N VAL A 44 3.09 -0.86 -5.64
CA VAL A 44 1.99 -1.78 -5.34
C VAL A 44 0.73 -0.96 -5.06
N MET A 45 -0.30 -1.18 -5.85
CA MET A 45 -1.63 -0.66 -5.58
C MET A 45 -2.42 -1.72 -4.82
N LEU A 46 -3.06 -1.32 -3.74
CA LEU A 46 -3.73 -2.22 -2.81
C LEU A 46 -5.18 -1.80 -2.62
N ASP A 47 -6.05 -2.79 -2.45
CA ASP A 47 -7.46 -2.58 -2.17
C ASP A 47 -7.94 -3.64 -1.18
N LEU A 48 -8.60 -3.21 -0.10
CA LEU A 48 -9.13 -4.11 0.92
C LEU A 48 -10.29 -4.93 0.37
N ASP A 49 -10.20 -6.24 0.50
CA ASP A 49 -11.24 -7.15 0.02
C ASP A 49 -12.48 -7.07 0.90
N SER A 50 -13.65 -6.95 0.27
CA SER A 50 -14.96 -6.95 0.94
C SER A 50 -15.12 -5.86 2.01
N PHE A 51 -14.45 -4.73 1.87
CA PHE A 51 -14.51 -3.63 2.84
C PHE A 51 -15.93 -3.09 3.04
N LYS A 52 -16.72 -3.03 1.96
CA LYS A 52 -18.12 -2.64 2.05
C LYS A 52 -18.90 -3.54 3.03
N SER A 53 -18.66 -4.86 2.99
CA SER A 53 -19.28 -5.81 3.92
C SER A 53 -18.87 -5.54 5.37
N ILE A 54 -17.64 -5.13 5.61
CA ILE A 54 -17.18 -4.74 6.95
C ILE A 54 -17.97 -3.53 7.45
N ASN A 55 -18.10 -2.49 6.63
CA ASN A 55 -18.89 -1.32 6.97
C ASN A 55 -20.39 -1.65 7.20
N ASP A 56 -20.98 -2.44 6.31
CA ASP A 56 -22.39 -2.81 6.39
C ASP A 56 -22.69 -3.64 7.63
N THR A 57 -21.77 -4.50 8.06
CA THR A 57 -21.95 -5.40 9.22
C THR A 57 -21.56 -4.76 10.54
N PHE A 58 -20.46 -4.01 10.59
CA PHE A 58 -19.86 -3.49 11.84
C PHE A 58 -19.91 -1.96 11.94
N GLY A 59 -20.52 -1.29 10.97
CA GLY A 59 -20.63 0.18 10.93
C GLY A 59 -19.31 0.86 10.57
N HIS A 60 -19.35 2.19 10.50
CA HIS A 60 -18.17 2.98 10.17
C HIS A 60 -17.04 2.84 11.20
N ASN A 61 -17.35 2.64 12.47
CA ASN A 61 -16.36 2.42 13.52
C ASN A 61 -15.57 1.11 13.27
N GLY A 62 -16.26 0.05 12.87
CA GLY A 62 -15.63 -1.21 12.49
C GLY A 62 -14.78 -1.06 11.24
N GLY A 63 -15.29 -0.36 10.23
CA GLY A 63 -14.53 -0.05 9.01
C GLY A 63 -13.29 0.78 9.29
N ASP A 64 -13.40 1.83 10.11
CA ASP A 64 -12.27 2.67 10.50
C ASP A 64 -11.20 1.87 11.26
N LYS A 65 -11.61 0.97 12.14
CA LYS A 65 -10.70 0.07 12.84
C LYS A 65 -9.96 -0.84 11.86
N TYR A 66 -10.67 -1.39 10.89
CA TYR A 66 -10.09 -2.24 9.84
C TYR A 66 -9.04 -1.48 9.03
N LEU A 67 -9.35 -0.24 8.63
CA LEU A 67 -8.42 0.64 7.92
C LEU A 67 -7.17 0.97 8.76
N ARG A 68 -7.33 1.28 10.04
CA ARG A 68 -6.20 1.57 10.93
C ARG A 68 -5.31 0.37 11.15
N GLU A 69 -5.88 -0.82 11.30
CA GLU A 69 -5.09 -2.04 11.49
C GLU A 69 -4.31 -2.40 10.22
N PHE A 70 -4.90 -2.27 9.04
CA PHE A 70 -4.19 -2.42 7.78
C PHE A 70 -3.04 -1.43 7.66
N ALA A 71 -3.30 -0.17 7.93
CA ALA A 71 -2.28 0.88 7.94
C ALA A 71 -1.16 0.60 8.94
N SER A 72 -1.48 0.02 10.11
CA SER A 72 -0.50 -0.39 11.11
C SER A 72 0.48 -1.44 10.56
N VAL A 73 -0.02 -2.40 9.79
CA VAL A 73 0.84 -3.38 9.11
C VAL A 73 1.75 -2.70 8.09
N MET A 74 1.21 -1.78 7.29
CA MET A 74 2.01 -1.01 6.32
C MET A 74 3.13 -0.21 7.02
N LYS A 75 2.82 0.45 8.14
CA LYS A 75 3.80 1.22 8.93
C LYS A 75 4.86 0.35 9.59
N SER A 76 4.58 -0.92 9.85
CA SER A 76 5.53 -1.85 10.47
C SER A 76 6.67 -2.26 9.54
N MET A 77 6.52 -2.01 8.24
CA MET A 77 7.55 -2.33 7.26
C MET A 77 8.70 -1.31 7.32
N PRO A 78 9.96 -1.73 7.05
CA PRO A 78 11.11 -0.84 7.15
C PRO A 78 11.03 0.38 6.23
N SER A 79 11.19 1.58 6.77
CA SER A 79 11.10 2.84 6.01
C SER A 79 12.25 3.03 5.02
N GLU A 80 13.36 2.29 5.17
CA GLU A 80 14.46 2.26 4.20
C GLU A 80 14.05 1.64 2.86
N TYR A 81 13.00 0.81 2.87
CA TYR A 81 12.53 0.06 1.69
C TYR A 81 11.09 0.35 1.31
N PHE A 82 10.33 1.01 2.20
CA PHE A 82 8.89 1.23 2.00
C PHE A 82 8.52 2.70 2.12
N LEU A 83 7.76 3.16 1.15
CA LEU A 83 6.97 4.39 1.19
C LEU A 83 5.50 3.98 1.11
N THR A 84 4.67 4.41 2.05
CA THR A 84 3.30 3.92 2.18
C THR A 84 2.29 5.06 2.25
N ALA A 85 1.13 4.87 1.63
CA ALA A 85 0.09 5.89 1.57
C ALA A 85 -1.30 5.29 1.49
N ARG A 86 -2.28 6.08 1.90
CA ARG A 86 -3.69 5.83 1.62
C ARG A 86 -4.11 6.63 0.38
N ARG A 87 -4.66 5.95 -0.61
CA ARG A 87 -5.12 6.60 -1.85
C ARG A 87 -6.48 7.25 -1.66
N SER A 88 -7.46 6.47 -1.25
CA SER A 88 -8.82 6.92 -0.91
C SER A 88 -9.61 5.74 -0.33
N GLY A 89 -10.63 5.99 0.50
CA GLY A 89 -11.50 4.93 1.00
C GLY A 89 -10.73 3.72 1.53
N ASP A 90 -10.88 2.59 0.85
CA ASP A 90 -10.23 1.31 1.12
C ASP A 90 -9.03 1.02 0.18
N GLU A 91 -8.57 2.01 -0.56
CA GLU A 91 -7.45 1.92 -1.49
C GLU A 91 -6.17 2.48 -0.86
N PHE A 92 -5.09 1.73 -1.00
CA PHE A 92 -3.76 2.05 -0.47
C PHE A 92 -2.71 1.86 -1.56
N CYS A 93 -1.54 2.40 -1.34
CA CYS A 93 -0.40 2.16 -2.22
C CYS A 93 0.91 2.16 -1.43
N MET A 94 1.89 1.47 -1.98
CA MET A 94 3.24 1.49 -1.46
C MET A 94 4.26 1.49 -2.59
N MET A 95 5.44 2.03 -2.29
CA MET A 95 6.62 1.89 -3.12
C MET A 95 7.64 1.06 -2.36
N ILE A 96 8.20 0.07 -3.01
CA ILE A 96 9.33 -0.72 -2.51
C ILE A 96 10.55 -0.27 -3.31
N PHE A 97 11.58 0.22 -2.62
CA PHE A 97 12.76 0.83 -3.24
C PHE A 97 14.04 0.42 -2.52
N GLY A 98 15.19 0.93 -2.96
CA GLY A 98 16.47 0.56 -2.37
C GLY A 98 16.88 -0.88 -2.67
N CYS A 99 16.34 -1.47 -3.72
CA CYS A 99 16.59 -2.85 -4.14
C CYS A 99 17.54 -2.89 -5.34
N LYS A 100 18.26 -3.99 -5.48
CA LYS A 100 19.20 -4.21 -6.59
C LYS A 100 18.66 -5.14 -7.66
N LYS A 101 17.62 -5.90 -7.34
CA LYS A 101 16.98 -6.86 -8.26
C LYS A 101 15.51 -7.06 -7.90
N LYS A 102 14.75 -7.50 -8.88
CA LYS A 102 13.31 -7.76 -8.74
C LYS A 102 12.98 -8.70 -7.58
N GLU A 103 13.80 -9.72 -7.36
CA GLU A 103 13.59 -10.73 -6.32
C GLU A 103 13.57 -10.11 -4.91
N GLU A 104 14.28 -9.00 -4.70
CA GLU A 104 14.23 -8.26 -3.43
C GLU A 104 12.89 -7.55 -3.25
N ILE A 105 12.33 -6.99 -4.31
CA ILE A 105 10.99 -6.39 -4.29
C ILE A 105 9.96 -7.46 -3.91
N ILE A 106 10.03 -8.62 -4.56
CA ILE A 106 9.14 -9.75 -4.28
C ILE A 106 9.29 -10.23 -2.83
N TYR A 107 10.53 -10.35 -2.35
CA TYR A 107 10.80 -10.72 -0.94
C TYR A 107 10.08 -9.79 0.04
N TRP A 108 10.20 -8.47 -0.15
CA TRP A 108 9.57 -7.49 0.73
C TRP A 108 8.04 -7.52 0.64
N LEU A 109 7.50 -7.69 -0.56
CA LEU A 109 6.05 -7.78 -0.75
C LEU A 109 5.48 -9.06 -0.14
N ASP A 110 6.16 -10.18 -0.31
CA ASP A 110 5.77 -11.45 0.31
C ASP A 110 5.84 -11.36 1.84
N LEU A 111 6.85 -10.69 2.38
CA LEU A 111 6.95 -10.45 3.82
C LEU A 111 5.78 -9.59 4.33
N PHE A 112 5.42 -8.55 3.61
CA PHE A 112 4.24 -7.72 3.94
C PHE A 112 2.97 -8.58 4.01
N TYR A 113 2.73 -9.40 3.00
CA TYR A 113 1.56 -10.30 2.97
C TYR A 113 1.57 -11.33 4.09
N LYS A 114 2.74 -11.82 4.46
CA LYS A 114 2.90 -12.76 5.59
C LYS A 114 2.57 -12.08 6.93
N VAL A 115 3.07 -10.87 7.15
CA VAL A 115 2.72 -10.09 8.35
C VAL A 115 1.23 -9.79 8.40
N LEU A 116 0.64 -9.47 7.25
CA LEU A 116 -0.79 -9.20 7.13
C LEU A 116 -1.62 -10.45 7.46
N GLU A 117 -1.22 -11.61 6.97
CA GLU A 117 -1.91 -12.89 7.21
C GLU A 117 -1.97 -13.25 8.70
N ASP A 118 -0.93 -12.91 9.45
CA ASP A 118 -0.85 -13.18 10.89
C ASP A 118 -1.68 -12.19 11.73
N ARG A 119 -2.18 -11.11 11.14
CA ARG A 119 -2.95 -10.08 11.84
C ARG A 119 -4.45 -10.41 11.87
N LYS A 120 -5.02 -10.43 13.07
CA LYS A 120 -6.46 -10.55 13.29
C LYS A 120 -6.99 -9.30 13.94
N ILE A 121 -8.17 -8.86 13.51
CA ILE A 121 -8.86 -7.71 14.07
C ILE A 121 -10.12 -8.17 14.79
N LEU A 122 -10.28 -7.75 16.04
CA LEU A 122 -11.50 -7.94 16.79
C LEU A 122 -12.50 -6.84 16.39
N LEU A 123 -13.53 -7.23 15.63
CA LEU A 123 -14.53 -6.30 15.09
C LEU A 123 -15.78 -6.19 16.01
N SER A 124 -16.00 -7.18 16.87
CA SER A 124 -17.01 -7.17 17.92
C SER A 124 -16.52 -7.99 19.10
N GLU A 125 -17.28 -8.04 20.20
CA GLU A 125 -16.91 -8.82 21.39
C GLU A 125 -16.66 -10.32 21.08
N THR A 126 -17.32 -10.85 20.04
CA THR A 126 -17.29 -12.28 19.73
C THR A 126 -16.75 -12.60 18.35
N TYR A 127 -16.43 -11.59 17.52
CA TYR A 127 -16.03 -11.79 16.13
C TYR A 127 -14.68 -11.16 15.81
N SER A 128 -13.75 -12.00 15.37
CA SER A 128 -12.47 -11.56 14.83
C SER A 128 -12.30 -12.02 13.40
N GLN A 129 -11.59 -11.23 12.60
CA GLN A 129 -11.36 -11.50 11.19
C GLN A 129 -9.92 -11.19 10.80
N LYS A 130 -9.38 -11.95 9.86
CA LYS A 130 -8.11 -11.62 9.21
C LYS A 130 -8.32 -10.48 8.21
N ILE A 131 -7.28 -9.68 8.01
CA ILE A 131 -7.27 -8.63 6.98
C ILE A 131 -6.97 -9.29 5.63
N SER A 132 -7.79 -8.98 4.63
CA SER A 132 -7.58 -9.43 3.26
C SER A 132 -7.44 -8.23 2.32
N ALA A 133 -6.40 -8.22 1.52
CA ALA A 133 -6.13 -7.17 0.53
C ALA A 133 -5.66 -7.77 -0.78
N SER A 134 -6.15 -7.21 -1.88
CA SER A 134 -5.66 -7.52 -3.23
C SER A 134 -4.64 -6.48 -3.65
N GLY A 135 -3.59 -6.90 -4.37
CA GLY A 135 -2.51 -6.02 -4.78
C GLY A 135 -2.12 -6.19 -6.25
N GLY A 136 -1.70 -5.09 -6.86
CA GLY A 136 -1.09 -5.09 -8.19
C GLY A 136 0.31 -4.50 -8.11
N LEU A 137 1.30 -5.23 -8.59
CA LEU A 137 2.71 -4.82 -8.62
C LEU A 137 3.15 -4.46 -10.02
N ALA A 138 3.76 -3.28 -10.16
CA ALA A 138 4.56 -2.91 -11.32
C ALA A 138 5.96 -2.49 -10.83
N TRP A 139 7.00 -2.85 -11.58
CA TRP A 139 8.37 -2.52 -11.18
C TRP A 139 9.19 -2.03 -12.37
N THR A 140 10.24 -1.28 -12.07
CA THR A 140 11.16 -0.78 -13.09
C THR A 140 12.59 -0.75 -12.55
N GLY A 141 13.54 -0.76 -13.48
CA GLY A 141 14.96 -0.51 -13.23
C GLY A 141 15.52 0.46 -14.27
N ASP A 142 16.67 1.05 -13.96
CA ASP A 142 17.42 1.92 -14.88
C ASP A 142 16.60 3.11 -15.47
N ASN A 143 15.59 3.59 -14.73
CA ASN A 143 14.71 4.68 -15.15
C ASN A 143 13.93 4.41 -16.47
N GLU A 144 13.61 3.15 -16.74
CA GLU A 144 12.88 2.76 -17.95
C GLU A 144 11.43 3.25 -17.94
N GLU A 145 10.81 3.39 -16.77
CA GLU A 145 9.44 3.89 -16.63
C GLU A 145 9.35 5.08 -15.68
N SER A 146 8.44 5.99 -15.98
CA SER A 146 8.07 7.09 -15.08
C SER A 146 7.17 6.60 -13.94
N ILE A 147 7.06 7.39 -12.88
CA ILE A 147 6.14 7.10 -11.78
C ILE A 147 4.69 6.97 -12.28
N TYR A 148 4.27 7.77 -13.25
CA TYR A 148 2.91 7.72 -13.80
C TYR A 148 2.61 6.42 -14.53
N GLU A 149 3.58 5.91 -15.29
CA GLU A 149 3.48 4.61 -15.97
C GLU A 149 3.42 3.48 -14.96
N LEU A 150 4.29 3.49 -13.94
CA LEU A 150 4.28 2.50 -12.87
C LEU A 150 2.95 2.45 -12.11
N LEU A 151 2.39 3.62 -11.78
CA LEU A 151 1.09 3.71 -11.10
C LEU A 151 -0.02 3.12 -11.96
N SER A 152 -0.03 3.44 -13.26
CA SER A 152 -1.02 2.91 -14.21
C SER A 152 -0.92 1.39 -14.36
N HIS A 153 0.28 0.88 -14.51
CA HIS A 153 0.52 -0.57 -14.64
C HIS A 153 0.15 -1.34 -13.36
N ALA A 154 0.44 -0.77 -12.19
CA ALA A 154 0.04 -1.37 -10.92
C ALA A 154 -1.50 -1.40 -10.76
N ASP A 155 -2.20 -0.36 -11.19
CA ASP A 155 -3.67 -0.33 -11.21
C ASP A 155 -4.25 -1.41 -12.13
N GLU A 156 -3.67 -1.62 -13.30
CA GLU A 156 -4.10 -2.68 -14.23
C GLU A 156 -3.92 -4.07 -13.61
N ALA A 157 -2.78 -4.32 -12.99
CA ALA A 157 -2.51 -5.58 -12.30
C ALA A 157 -3.50 -5.82 -11.14
N LEU A 158 -3.83 -4.79 -10.36
CA LEU A 158 -4.82 -4.87 -9.29
C LEU A 158 -6.20 -5.23 -9.83
N TYR A 159 -6.61 -4.63 -10.93
CA TYR A 159 -7.88 -4.93 -11.57
C TYR A 159 -7.98 -6.41 -11.97
N GLU A 160 -6.91 -6.98 -12.51
CA GLU A 160 -6.87 -8.40 -12.89
C GLU A 160 -7.01 -9.33 -11.67
N VAL A 161 -6.27 -9.07 -10.59
CA VAL A 161 -6.39 -9.86 -9.35
C VAL A 161 -7.82 -9.85 -8.81
N LYS A 162 -8.47 -8.70 -8.82
CA LYS A 162 -9.85 -8.59 -8.33
C LYS A 162 -10.87 -9.37 -9.16
N ARG A 163 -10.58 -9.57 -10.42
CA ARG A 163 -11.44 -10.38 -11.31
C ARG A 163 -11.24 -11.87 -11.14
N GLU A 164 -10.03 -12.31 -10.87
CA GLU A 164 -9.65 -13.73 -10.85
C GLU A 164 -9.70 -14.35 -9.45
N SER A 165 -8.95 -13.79 -8.53
CA SER A 165 -8.97 -14.25 -7.14
C SER A 165 -8.42 -13.17 -6.21
N LYS A 166 -9.11 -12.93 -5.10
CA LYS A 166 -8.80 -11.91 -4.11
C LYS A 166 -7.81 -12.41 -3.07
N GLY A 167 -7.25 -11.50 -2.27
CA GLY A 167 -6.45 -11.83 -1.09
C GLY A 167 -4.97 -12.06 -1.36
N HIS A 168 -4.47 -11.76 -2.55
CA HIS A 168 -3.06 -11.81 -2.91
C HIS A 168 -2.73 -10.72 -3.93
N TYR A 169 -1.51 -10.73 -4.44
CA TYR A 169 -1.11 -9.78 -5.49
C TYR A 169 -0.78 -10.49 -6.79
N THR A 170 -0.80 -9.71 -7.88
CA THR A 170 -0.25 -10.12 -9.16
C THR A 170 0.70 -9.05 -9.71
N GLU A 171 1.62 -9.47 -10.54
CA GLU A 171 2.56 -8.58 -11.22
C GLU A 171 2.00 -8.18 -12.59
N TYR A 172 2.17 -6.92 -12.95
CA TYR A 172 1.88 -6.42 -14.30
C TYR A 172 2.75 -7.14 -15.33
N GLN A 173 2.13 -7.59 -16.41
CA GLN A 173 2.82 -8.33 -17.49
C GLN A 173 3.14 -7.41 -18.66
#